data_5f500d84abf31fdb101e5110ccb42a54
#
_entry.id   5f500d84abf31fdb101e5110ccb42a54
#
_cell.length_a   1.000
_cell.length_b   1.000
_cell.length_c   1.000
_cell.angle_alpha   90.00
_cell.angle_beta   90.00
_cell.angle_gamma   90.00
#
_symmetry.space_group_name_H-M   'P 1'
#
loop_
_entity.id
_entity.type
_entity.pdbx_description
1 polymer ?
#
loop_
_entity_poly.entity_id
_entity_poly.type
_entity_poly.pdbx_seq_one_letter_code
_entity_poly.pdbx_strand_id
1 'polypeptide(L)'
;MNIKMLIDTSKRMVMEYYNRYAKNIENDGTIIDKITLSDISVISEEHNDDNFIELELQVSYDPWIVYHVDYDTQNDRLESYITLR
;
A
#
# COMPACT_ATOMS: atom_id res chain seq x y z
N MET A 1 -13.64 5.01 -10.13
CA MET A 1 -12.32 5.55 -9.73
C MET A 1 -11.32 5.29 -10.85
N ASN A 2 -10.58 6.28 -11.32
CA ASN A 2 -9.54 6.05 -12.31
C ASN A 2 -8.27 5.52 -11.63
N ILE A 3 -7.33 5.01 -12.42
CA ILE A 3 -6.12 4.39 -11.87
C ILE A 3 -5.26 5.36 -11.06
N LYS A 4 -5.20 6.61 -11.47
CA LYS A 4 -4.43 7.63 -10.73
C LYS A 4 -5.02 7.87 -9.35
N MET A 5 -6.33 7.97 -9.25
CA MET A 5 -7.03 8.10 -7.98
C MET A 5 -6.88 6.86 -7.11
N LEU A 6 -6.92 5.68 -7.73
CA LEU A 6 -6.73 4.42 -7.02
C LEU A 6 -5.32 4.36 -6.40
N ILE A 7 -4.30 4.72 -7.16
CA ILE A 7 -2.92 4.73 -6.68
C ILE A 7 -2.78 5.72 -5.52
N ASP A 8 -3.30 6.94 -5.67
CA ASP A 8 -3.24 7.95 -4.62
C ASP A 8 -3.95 7.49 -3.35
N THR A 9 -5.17 6.96 -3.49
CA THR A 9 -5.94 6.44 -2.36
C THR A 9 -5.20 5.29 -1.68
N SER A 10 -4.64 4.37 -2.45
CA SER A 10 -3.90 3.23 -1.92
C SER A 10 -2.65 3.67 -1.15
N LYS A 11 -1.91 4.64 -1.67
CA LYS A 11 -0.75 5.20 -0.97
C LYS A 11 -1.16 5.85 0.36
N ARG A 12 -2.28 6.57 0.38
CA ARG A 12 -2.78 7.19 1.61
C ARG A 12 -3.18 6.13 2.64
N MET A 13 -3.82 5.05 2.21
CA MET A 13 -4.16 3.94 3.09
C MET A 13 -2.91 3.32 3.71
N VAL A 14 -1.88 3.07 2.91
CA VAL A 14 -0.61 2.53 3.39
C VAL A 14 0.06 3.49 4.36
N MET A 15 0.10 4.78 4.01
CA MET A 15 0.70 5.81 4.86
C MET A 15 0.03 5.88 6.23
N GLU A 16 -1.30 5.90 6.26
CA GLU A 16 -2.06 5.97 7.50
C GLU A 16 -1.83 4.73 8.36
N TYR A 17 -1.85 3.56 7.73
CA TYR A 17 -1.59 2.30 8.43
C TYR A 17 -0.18 2.27 9.01
N TYR A 18 0.82 2.62 8.21
CA TYR A 18 2.21 2.62 8.64
C TYR A 18 2.42 3.58 9.82
N ASN A 19 1.92 4.81 9.70
CA ASN A 19 2.09 5.82 10.74
C ASN A 19 1.37 5.47 12.04
N ARG A 20 0.35 4.64 11.95
CA ARG A 20 -0.43 4.22 13.13
C ARG A 20 0.14 2.97 13.80
N TYR A 21 0.54 1.97 13.01
CA TYR A 21 0.88 0.64 13.51
C TYR A 21 2.31 0.20 13.22
N ALA A 22 2.75 0.34 11.97
CA ALA A 22 3.99 -0.28 11.51
C ALA A 22 5.24 0.45 12.01
N LYS A 23 5.14 1.73 12.32
CA LYS A 23 6.27 2.50 12.85
C LYS A 23 6.83 1.96 14.16
N ASN A 24 6.07 1.14 14.85
CA ASN A 24 6.48 0.51 16.10
C ASN A 24 7.27 -0.78 15.86
N ILE A 25 7.37 -1.23 14.60
CA ILE A 25 8.20 -2.36 14.22
C ILE A 25 9.61 -1.81 14.10
N GLU A 26 10.45 -2.13 15.08
CA GLU A 26 11.80 -1.62 15.15
C GLU A 26 12.62 -2.12 13.97
N ASN A 27 13.14 -1.19 13.17
CA ASN A 27 14.00 -1.47 12.05
C ASN A 27 15.38 -0.86 12.32
N ASP A 28 16.35 -1.68 12.66
CA ASP A 28 17.77 -1.33 12.82
C ASP A 28 18.02 -0.13 13.73
N GLY A 29 17.17 0.08 14.74
CA GLY A 29 17.34 1.18 15.68
C GLY A 29 17.04 2.56 15.13
N THR A 30 16.56 2.66 13.89
CA THR A 30 16.17 3.94 13.32
C THR A 30 14.70 4.19 13.62
N ILE A 31 14.44 5.26 14.37
CA ILE A 31 13.08 5.68 14.66
C ILE A 31 12.64 6.59 13.54
N ILE A 32 11.70 6.09 12.72
CA ILE A 32 11.08 6.90 11.68
C ILE A 32 9.73 7.35 12.23
N ASP A 33 9.63 8.64 12.49
CA ASP A 33 8.46 9.21 13.15
C ASP A 33 7.21 9.13 12.27
N LYS A 34 7.35 9.52 11.00
CA LYS A 34 6.25 9.45 10.03
C LYS A 34 6.80 9.28 8.62
N ILE A 35 6.08 8.54 7.81
CA ILE A 35 6.36 8.47 6.37
C ILE A 35 5.42 9.41 5.61
N THR A 36 5.83 9.74 4.40
CA THR A 36 5.05 10.55 3.47
C THR A 36 4.66 9.72 2.24
N LEU A 37 3.82 10.26 1.38
CA LEU A 37 3.43 9.57 0.15
C LEU A 37 4.62 9.25 -0.76
N SER A 38 5.66 10.10 -0.73
CA SER A 38 6.86 9.88 -1.53
C SER A 38 7.71 8.68 -1.06
N ASP A 39 7.47 8.20 0.14
CA ASP A 39 8.15 7.01 0.68
C ASP A 39 7.49 5.71 0.23
N ILE A 40 6.38 5.79 -0.51
CA ILE A 40 5.59 4.65 -0.92
C ILE A 40 5.68 4.49 -2.43
N SER A 41 5.95 3.28 -2.88
CA SER A 41 6.04 2.94 -4.30
C SER A 41 5.06 1.84 -4.66
N VAL A 42 4.47 1.95 -5.85
CA VAL A 42 3.71 0.85 -6.43
C VAL A 42 4.72 -0.08 -7.12
N ILE A 43 4.81 -1.31 -6.63
CA ILE A 43 5.76 -2.30 -7.17
C ILE A 43 5.10 -3.30 -8.12
N SER A 44 3.78 -3.37 -8.13
CA SER A 44 3.04 -4.22 -9.06
C SER A 44 1.64 -3.64 -9.26
N GLU A 45 1.18 -3.70 -10.50
CA GLU A 45 -0.18 -3.30 -10.88
C GLU A 45 -0.69 -4.33 -11.88
N GLU A 46 -1.77 -5.04 -11.52
CA GLU A 46 -2.39 -6.05 -12.36
C GLU A 46 -3.87 -5.75 -12.55
N HIS A 47 -4.34 -5.83 -13.81
CA HIS A 47 -5.74 -5.68 -14.17
C HIS A 47 -6.27 -7.04 -14.59
N ASN A 48 -7.17 -7.59 -13.79
CA ASN A 48 -7.74 -8.92 -14.05
C ASN A 48 -9.04 -8.83 -14.83
N ASP A 49 -9.32 -9.86 -15.63
CA ASP A 49 -10.54 -9.93 -16.44
C ASP A 49 -11.82 -9.92 -15.60
N ASP A 50 -11.72 -10.22 -14.32
CA ASP A 50 -12.86 -10.27 -13.39
C ASP A 50 -13.20 -8.90 -12.78
N ASN A 51 -12.74 -7.81 -13.40
CA ASN A 51 -12.98 -6.45 -12.95
C ASN A 51 -12.28 -6.10 -11.63
N PHE A 52 -11.13 -6.72 -11.39
CA PHE A 52 -10.30 -6.40 -10.26
C PHE A 52 -9.00 -5.75 -10.71
N ILE A 53 -8.56 -4.75 -9.95
CA ILE A 53 -7.23 -4.19 -10.09
C ILE A 53 -6.49 -4.53 -8.80
N GLU A 54 -5.34 -5.18 -8.94
CA GLU A 54 -4.51 -5.58 -7.82
C GLU A 54 -3.25 -4.72 -7.79
N LEU A 55 -3.05 -4.00 -6.69
CA LEU A 55 -1.85 -3.20 -6.47
C LEU A 55 -1.02 -3.82 -5.36
N GLU A 56 0.29 -3.83 -5.56
CA GLU A 56 1.24 -4.10 -4.51
C GLU A 56 2.07 -2.85 -4.26
N LEU A 57 2.17 -2.45 -3.01
CA LEU A 57 2.90 -1.26 -2.61
C LEU A 57 3.96 -1.60 -1.58
N GLN A 58 4.99 -0.78 -1.53
CA GLN A 58 6.12 -0.95 -0.65
C GLN A 58 6.49 0.39 -0.02
N VAL A 59 6.83 0.36 1.26
CA VAL A 59 7.42 1.50 1.96
C VAL A 59 8.94 1.37 1.89
N SER A 60 9.62 2.45 1.51
CA SER A 60 11.07 2.42 1.29
C SER A 60 11.88 1.97 2.51
N TYR A 61 11.38 2.26 3.71
CA TYR A 61 12.04 1.91 4.96
C TYR A 61 11.82 0.46 5.39
N ASP A 62 10.90 -0.25 4.72
CA ASP A 62 10.46 -1.57 5.14
C ASP A 62 10.22 -2.48 3.94
N PRO A 63 11.29 -2.81 3.19
CA PRO A 63 11.15 -3.53 1.92
C PRO A 63 10.68 -4.98 2.05
N TRP A 64 10.62 -5.51 3.26
CA TRP A 64 10.18 -6.88 3.55
C TRP A 64 8.66 -7.02 3.59
N ILE A 65 7.95 -5.90 3.70
CA ILE A 65 6.49 -5.88 3.82
C ILE A 65 5.90 -5.44 2.50
N VAL A 66 4.95 -6.22 2.00
CA VAL A 66 4.18 -5.88 0.81
C VAL A 66 2.76 -5.53 1.23
N TYR A 67 2.32 -4.35 0.85
CA TYR A 67 0.95 -3.89 1.09
C TYR A 67 0.14 -4.15 -0.17
N HIS A 68 -0.92 -4.94 -0.03
CA HIS A 68 -1.80 -5.29 -1.15
C HIS A 68 -3.07 -4.47 -1.07
N VAL A 69 -3.47 -3.91 -2.19
CA VAL A 69 -4.75 -3.22 -2.32
C VAL A 69 -5.46 -3.80 -3.54
N ASP A 70 -6.61 -4.42 -3.29
CA ASP A 70 -7.45 -5.00 -4.33
C ASP A 70 -8.67 -4.10 -4.51
N TYR A 71 -8.91 -3.66 -5.74
CA TYR A 71 -10.03 -2.83 -6.07
C TYR A 71 -11.00 -3.57 -6.97
N ASP A 72 -12.25 -3.72 -6.48
CA ASP A 72 -13.36 -4.25 -7.27
C ASP A 72 -14.00 -3.08 -8.02
N THR A 73 -13.76 -3.03 -9.33
CA THR A 73 -14.24 -1.93 -10.16
C THR A 73 -15.75 -1.93 -10.32
N GLN A 74 -16.39 -3.09 -10.20
CA GLN A 74 -17.82 -3.25 -10.38
C GLN A 74 -18.60 -2.75 -9.16
N ASN A 75 -18.11 -3.04 -7.97
CA ASN A 75 -18.77 -2.70 -6.71
C ASN A 75 -18.12 -1.49 -6.01
N ASP A 76 -17.11 -0.91 -6.60
CA ASP A 76 -16.34 0.22 -6.05
C ASP A 76 -15.88 -0.07 -4.62
N ARG A 77 -15.25 -1.24 -4.42
CA ARG A 77 -14.80 -1.71 -3.12
C ARG A 77 -13.29 -1.89 -3.09
N LEU A 78 -12.69 -1.43 -2.00
CA LEU A 78 -11.27 -1.64 -1.73
C LEU A 78 -11.11 -2.64 -0.60
N GLU A 79 -10.18 -3.58 -0.78
CA GLU A 79 -9.72 -4.50 0.25
C GLU A 79 -8.21 -4.41 0.35
N SER A 80 -7.67 -4.49 1.56
CA SER A 80 -6.24 -4.42 1.75
C SER A 80 -5.77 -5.50 2.72
N TYR A 81 -4.55 -5.98 2.48
CA TYR A 81 -3.90 -6.94 3.36
C TYR A 81 -2.39 -6.82 3.22
N ILE A 82 -1.65 -7.43 4.12
CA ILE A 82 -0.21 -7.34 4.21
C ILE A 82 0.39 -8.73 4.10
N THR A 83 1.47 -8.85 3.32
CA THR A 83 2.27 -10.07 3.30
C THR A 83 3.73 -9.75 3.55
N LEU A 84 4.47 -10.74 4.00
CA LEU A 84 5.92 -10.66 4.12
C LEU A 84 6.57 -11.16 2.83
N ARG A 85 7.62 -10.51 2.43
CA ARG A 85 8.36 -10.86 1.24
C ARG A 85 9.35 -11.98 1.49
#